data_e1484c399ea48f095829e5f1bcfc3a43
#
_entry.id   e1484c399ea48f095829e5f1bcfc3a43
#
_cell.length_a   1.000
_cell.length_b   1.000
_cell.length_c   1.000
_cell.angle_alpha   90.00
_cell.angle_beta   90.00
_cell.angle_gamma   90.00
#
_symmetry.space_group_name_H-M   'P 1'
#
loop_
_entity.id
_entity.type
_entity.pdbx_description
1 polymer ?
#
loop_
_entity_poly.entity_id
_entity_poly.type
_entity_poly.pdbx_seq_one_letter_code
_entity_poly.pdbx_strand_id
1 'polypeptide(L)'
;MNILTEEMATLIVEETAKRTQSNINIMNFNGEIIASFDKKRVGTIHEGARKVLEREETVILSKEDSAILEGTQPGVNLPIIFQDNIVGVIGIT
;
A
#
# COMPACT_ATOMS: atom_id res chain seq x y z
N MET A 1 1.00 16.16 -10.57
CA MET A 1 1.52 16.57 -9.26
C MET A 1 1.57 15.36 -8.34
N ASN A 2 2.70 15.17 -7.68
CA ASN A 2 2.85 14.05 -6.75
C ASN A 2 2.45 14.51 -5.35
N ILE A 3 1.20 14.24 -4.98
CA ILE A 3 0.62 14.65 -3.69
C ILE A 3 1.15 13.77 -2.56
N LEU A 4 1.33 12.47 -2.85
CA LEU A 4 1.82 11.52 -1.87
C LEU A 4 3.33 11.38 -2.00
N THR A 5 4.07 12.05 -1.13
CA THR A 5 5.53 11.98 -1.11
C THR A 5 6.00 10.83 -0.24
N GLU A 6 7.23 10.36 -0.47
CA GLU A 6 7.85 9.34 0.37
C GLU A 6 7.95 9.79 1.82
N GLU A 7 8.25 11.05 2.04
CA GLU A 7 8.36 11.62 3.39
C GLU A 7 7.02 11.56 4.12
N MET A 8 5.95 11.98 3.47
CA MET A 8 4.61 11.93 4.05
C MET A 8 4.19 10.48 4.28
N ALA A 9 4.43 9.59 3.32
CA ALA A 9 4.09 8.18 3.44
C ALA A 9 4.82 7.53 4.62
N THR A 10 6.09 7.86 4.81
CA THR A 10 6.87 7.35 5.94
C THR A 10 6.29 7.79 7.27
N LEU A 11 5.88 9.05 7.39
CA LEU A 11 5.24 9.55 8.60
C LEU A 11 3.93 8.82 8.89
N ILE A 12 3.12 8.59 7.87
CA ILE A 12 1.85 7.87 8.01
C ILE A 12 2.10 6.45 8.50
N VAL A 13 3.07 5.74 7.91
CA VAL A 13 3.42 4.38 8.31
C VAL A 13 3.86 4.35 9.78
N GLU A 14 4.76 5.23 10.17
CA GLU A 14 5.28 5.26 11.53
C GLU A 14 4.19 5.56 12.56
N GLU A 15 3.36 6.56 12.30
CA GLU A 15 2.29 6.94 13.22
C GLU A 15 1.19 5.87 13.30
N THR A 16 0.85 5.27 12.18
CA THR A 16 -0.20 4.24 12.13
C THR A 16 0.28 2.96 12.82
N ALA A 17 1.51 2.54 12.55
CA ALA A 17 2.06 1.33 13.15
C ALA A 17 2.10 1.39 14.67
N LYS A 18 2.36 2.55 15.24
CA LYS A 18 2.37 2.75 16.70
C LYS A 18 1.01 2.44 17.32
N ARG A 19 -0.07 2.68 16.61
CA ARG A 19 -1.44 2.55 17.12
C ARG A 19 -2.08 1.22 16.81
N THR A 20 -1.74 0.61 15.67
CA THR A 20 -2.44 -0.59 15.20
C THR A 20 -1.65 -1.87 15.40
N GLN A 21 -0.34 -1.77 15.58
CA GLN A 21 0.57 -2.92 15.65
C GLN A 21 0.48 -3.80 14.41
N SER A 22 0.00 -3.26 13.31
CA SER A 22 -0.11 -3.95 12.03
C SER A 22 1.03 -3.54 11.11
N ASN A 23 1.35 -4.40 10.17
CA ASN A 23 2.29 -4.05 9.12
C ASN A 23 1.57 -3.18 8.10
N ILE A 24 2.10 -1.99 7.90
CA ILE A 24 1.53 -1.00 7.00
C ILE A 24 2.49 -0.77 5.85
N ASN A 25 1.97 -0.76 4.64
CA ASN A 25 2.72 -0.39 3.44
C ASN A 25 1.97 0.72 2.71
N ILE A 26 2.69 1.67 2.17
CA ILE A 26 2.09 2.68 1.30
C ILE A 26 2.76 2.59 -0.05
N MET A 27 1.95 2.50 -1.09
CA MET A 27 2.38 2.39 -2.46
C MET A 27 1.94 3.63 -3.24
N ASN A 28 2.77 4.06 -4.18
CA ASN A 28 2.41 5.13 -5.09
C ASN A 28 1.45 4.57 -6.16
N PHE A 29 0.99 5.39 -7.10
CA PHE A 29 0.03 4.91 -8.09
C PHE A 29 0.67 4.13 -9.25
N ASN A 30 1.93 3.78 -9.12
CA ASN A 30 2.57 2.79 -9.98
C ASN A 30 2.65 1.42 -9.29
N GLY A 31 2.19 1.33 -8.04
CA GLY A 31 2.25 0.10 -7.27
C GLY A 31 3.59 -0.12 -6.58
N GLU A 32 4.46 0.88 -6.59
CA GLU A 32 5.75 0.80 -5.90
C GLU A 32 5.58 1.15 -4.42
N ILE A 33 6.17 0.34 -3.55
CA ILE A 33 6.16 0.60 -2.11
C ILE A 33 7.09 1.76 -1.82
N ILE A 34 6.56 2.87 -1.34
CA ILE A 34 7.34 4.07 -1.00
C ILE A 34 7.57 4.21 0.49
N ALA A 35 6.79 3.51 1.31
CA ALA A 35 7.00 3.44 2.75
C ALA A 35 6.45 2.14 3.27
N SER A 36 7.12 1.53 4.24
CA SER A 36 6.74 0.24 4.79
C SER A 36 7.26 0.13 6.23
N PHE A 37 6.51 -0.56 7.08
CA PHE A 37 7.02 -0.96 8.38
C PHE A 37 8.26 -1.85 8.21
N ASP A 38 8.26 -2.73 7.21
CA ASP A 38 9.44 -3.48 6.82
C ASP A 38 10.20 -2.69 5.74
N LYS A 39 11.22 -1.99 6.17
CA LYS A 39 11.98 -1.08 5.30
C LYS A 39 12.65 -1.77 4.12
N LYS A 40 12.85 -3.07 4.19
CA LYS A 40 13.44 -3.84 3.09
C LYS A 40 12.54 -3.90 1.88
N ARG A 41 11.25 -3.67 2.07
CA ARG A 41 10.27 -3.74 0.99
C ARG A 41 10.17 -2.43 0.18
N VAL A 42 10.69 -1.34 0.72
CA VAL A 42 10.65 -0.05 0.03
C VAL A 42 11.39 -0.15 -1.31
N GLY A 43 10.77 0.36 -2.35
CA GLY A 43 11.30 0.30 -3.71
C GLY A 43 10.86 -0.91 -4.52
N THR A 44 10.18 -1.88 -3.90
CA THR A 44 9.67 -3.05 -4.62
C THR A 44 8.25 -2.83 -5.10
N ILE A 45 7.83 -3.63 -6.07
CA ILE A 45 6.49 -3.56 -6.64
C ILE A 45 5.55 -4.46 -5.84
N HIS A 46 4.36 -3.93 -5.54
CA HIS A 46 3.28 -4.65 -4.85
C HIS A 46 2.15 -4.90 -5.85
N GLU A 47 2.07 -6.12 -6.37
CA GLU A 47 1.08 -6.44 -7.39
C GLU A 47 -0.35 -6.33 -6.90
N GLY A 48 -0.59 -6.57 -5.60
CA GLY A 48 -1.90 -6.37 -5.00
C GLY A 48 -2.35 -4.91 -5.07
N ALA A 49 -1.43 -3.97 -4.91
CA ALA A 49 -1.74 -2.55 -5.04
C ALA A 49 -2.15 -2.20 -6.46
N ARG A 50 -1.55 -2.85 -7.45
CA ARG A 50 -1.93 -2.63 -8.85
C ARG A 50 -3.37 -3.05 -9.10
N LYS A 51 -3.85 -4.08 -8.41
CA LYS A 51 -5.26 -4.49 -8.50
C LYS A 51 -6.19 -3.40 -7.98
N VAL A 52 -5.83 -2.75 -6.88
CA VAL A 52 -6.59 -1.62 -6.33
C VAL A 52 -6.66 -0.49 -7.35
N LEU A 53 -5.52 -0.17 -7.97
CA LEU A 53 -5.45 0.91 -8.96
C LEU A 53 -6.26 0.63 -10.21
N GLU A 54 -6.24 -0.62 -10.69
CA GLU A 54 -7.03 -1.04 -11.84
C GLU A 54 -8.53 -0.98 -11.57
N ARG A 55 -8.95 -1.46 -10.41
CA ARG A 55 -10.36 -1.60 -10.04
C ARG A 55 -10.93 -0.37 -9.38
N GLU A 56 -10.07 0.51 -8.90
CA GLU A 56 -10.45 1.72 -8.14
C GLU A 56 -11.33 1.39 -6.93
N GLU A 57 -10.98 0.29 -6.25
CA GLU A 57 -11.73 -0.18 -5.08
C GLU A 57 -10.79 -0.89 -4.11
N THR A 58 -11.29 -1.09 -2.87
CA THR A 58 -10.61 -1.88 -1.87
C THR A 58 -10.48 -3.33 -2.33
N VAL A 59 -9.31 -3.91 -2.15
CA VAL A 59 -9.04 -5.31 -2.49
C VAL A 59 -8.57 -6.04 -1.24
N ILE A 60 -9.30 -7.08 -0.87
CA ILE A 60 -8.93 -7.96 0.23
C ILE A 60 -8.26 -9.19 -0.37
N LEU A 61 -7.04 -9.48 0.08
CA LEU A 61 -6.26 -10.60 -0.43
C LEU A 61 -6.14 -11.68 0.61
N SER A 62 -6.55 -12.88 0.23
CA SER A 62 -6.36 -14.07 1.04
C SER A 62 -4.92 -14.56 0.93
N LYS A 63 -4.59 -15.57 1.72
CA LYS A 63 -3.29 -16.22 1.66
C LYS A 63 -3.05 -16.83 0.27
N GLU A 64 -4.08 -17.43 -0.31
CA GLU A 64 -4.01 -18.04 -1.64
C GLU A 64 -3.80 -16.98 -2.73
N ASP A 65 -4.51 -15.85 -2.63
CA ASP A 65 -4.36 -14.75 -3.57
C ASP A 65 -2.95 -14.19 -3.56
N SER A 66 -2.39 -13.99 -2.36
CA SER A 66 -1.06 -13.41 -2.23
C SER A 66 0.05 -14.34 -2.72
N ALA A 67 -0.20 -15.65 -2.74
CA ALA A 67 0.78 -16.62 -3.21
C ALA A 67 1.05 -16.48 -4.71
N ILE A 68 0.10 -15.95 -5.48
CA ILE A 68 0.24 -15.77 -6.94
C ILE A 68 0.49 -14.33 -7.37
N LEU A 69 0.42 -13.38 -6.45
CA LEU A 69 0.68 -11.96 -6.73
C LEU A 69 2.02 -11.56 -6.13
N GLU A 70 2.98 -11.32 -6.99
CA GLU A 70 4.35 -11.01 -6.58
C GLU A 70 4.42 -9.79 -5.66
N GLY A 71 5.26 -9.89 -4.62
CA GLY A 71 5.48 -8.79 -3.68
C GLY A 71 4.31 -8.50 -2.75
N THR A 72 3.30 -9.35 -2.74
CA THR A 72 2.04 -9.14 -2.01
C THR A 72 1.93 -10.07 -0.83
N GLN A 73 1.36 -9.57 0.27
CA GLN A 73 1.03 -10.35 1.45
C GLN A 73 -0.48 -10.34 1.66
N PRO A 74 -1.04 -11.32 2.40
CA PRO A 74 -2.46 -11.31 2.73
C PRO A 74 -2.80 -10.04 3.50
N GLY A 75 -3.99 -9.49 3.27
CA GLY A 75 -4.45 -8.31 3.99
C GLY A 75 -5.41 -7.48 3.18
N VAL A 76 -5.61 -6.26 3.65
CA VAL A 76 -6.53 -5.30 3.04
C VAL A 76 -5.73 -4.22 2.34
N ASN A 77 -6.07 -3.93 1.11
CA ASN A 77 -5.45 -2.87 0.33
C ASN A 77 -6.53 -1.87 -0.06
N LEU A 78 -6.33 -0.62 0.34
CA LEU A 78 -7.32 0.43 0.14
C LEU A 78 -6.73 1.55 -0.70
N PRO A 79 -7.53 2.16 -1.59
CA PRO A 79 -7.05 3.33 -2.31
C PRO A 79 -6.93 4.53 -1.38
N ILE A 80 -5.88 5.31 -1.56
CA ILE A 80 -5.72 6.61 -0.90
C ILE A 80 -6.29 7.64 -1.86
N ILE A 81 -7.35 8.31 -1.43
CA ILE A 81 -8.10 9.24 -2.28
C ILE A 81 -7.88 10.67 -1.80
N PHE A 82 -7.57 11.54 -2.75
CA PHE A 82 -7.46 12.98 -2.49
C PHE A 82 -8.17 13.73 -3.62
N GLN A 83 -9.16 14.53 -3.27
CA GLN A 83 -9.96 15.30 -4.22
C GLN A 83 -10.50 14.42 -5.35
N ASP A 84 -11.12 13.31 -4.96
CA ASP A 84 -11.75 12.32 -5.85
C ASP A 84 -10.78 11.54 -6.75
N ASN A 85 -9.47 11.72 -6.55
CA ASN A 85 -8.46 11.00 -7.33
C ASN A 85 -7.69 10.03 -6.44
N ILE A 86 -7.40 8.85 -6.98
CA ILE A 86 -6.55 7.89 -6.29
C ILE A 86 -5.11 8.34 -6.45
N VAL A 87 -4.44 8.60 -5.32
CA VAL A 87 -3.05 9.06 -5.32
C VAL A 87 -2.08 7.98 -4.84
N GLY A 88 -2.59 6.88 -4.37
CA GLY A 88 -1.78 5.76 -3.90
C GLY A 88 -2.64 4.67 -3.30
N VAL A 89 -1.99 3.75 -2.62
CA VAL A 89 -2.65 2.60 -1.97
C VAL A 89 -2.04 2.41 -0.59
N ILE A 90 -2.87 2.08 0.39
CA ILE A 90 -2.39 1.65 1.70
C ILE A 90 -2.72 0.17 1.89
N GLY A 91 -1.71 -0.62 2.27
CA GLY A 91 -1.87 -2.03 2.57
C GLY A 91 -1.70 -2.28 4.05
N ILE A 92 -2.59 -3.08 4.63
CA ILE A 92 -2.61 -3.43 6.06
C ILE A 92 -2.63 -4.95 6.16
N THR A 93 -1.62 -5.50 6.80
CA THR A 93 -1.51 -6.96 7.00
C THR A 93 -1.56 -7.37 8.46
#